data_a7002b468ccab2c75e3691a99ecf544b
#
_entry.id   a7002b468ccab2c75e3691a99ecf544b
#
_cell.length_a   1.000
_cell.length_b   1.000
_cell.length_c   1.000
_cell.angle_alpha   90.00
_cell.angle_beta   90.00
_cell.angle_gamma   90.00
#
_symmetry.space_group_name_H-M   'P 1'
#
loop_
_entity.id
_entity.type
_entity.pdbx_description
1 polymer ?
#
loop_
_entity_poly.entity_id
_entity_poly.type
_entity_poly.pdbx_seq_one_letter_code
_entity_poly.pdbx_strand_id
1 'polypeptide(L)'
;MKVLVIIVTYNGMKWLDKCLWSLRQSTHPVTTIVIDNNSTDGTPQFIADKYPEVVLAAKKENLGFGRGNNVGLRYALDNGYDYVLLLNQDAYLQPTAIEEMLKVSNGRDLYSPLHLSGNGKNLDWFFRLSLRLADNELLDDLLIVGKTKSNYEIGEVCAACWFMPIDMIRTVGGFNPLFFHYGEDTNYYTRLEFHKRKTIVVPTAQVWHDRGKFGNEAVHDKLLVRNRVYIALCNPGLPFMRRIRKLIGVLTEESAATTMKESLKAFISYKKISNSRKLEQQKNATWL
;
A
#
# COMPACT_ATOMS: atom_id res chain seq x y z
N MET A 1 3.82 5.12 22.10
CA MET A 1 2.94 4.41 21.15
C MET A 1 3.71 3.23 20.58
N LYS A 2 3.08 2.05 20.51
CA LYS A 2 3.68 0.85 19.94
C LYS A 2 3.47 0.82 18.44
N VAL A 3 4.56 0.79 17.66
CA VAL A 3 4.52 0.77 16.19
C VAL A 3 5.04 -0.57 15.69
N LEU A 4 4.25 -1.25 14.84
CA LEU A 4 4.66 -2.44 14.10
C LEU A 4 5.01 -2.04 12.66
N VAL A 5 6.23 -2.34 12.22
CA VAL A 5 6.59 -2.25 10.80
C VAL A 5 6.32 -3.60 10.15
N ILE A 6 5.56 -3.60 9.05
CA ILE A 6 5.24 -4.78 8.26
C ILE A 6 5.96 -4.67 6.92
N ILE A 7 6.78 -5.66 6.60
CA ILE A 7 7.46 -5.78 5.31
C ILE A 7 7.02 -7.10 4.68
N VAL A 8 6.48 -7.03 3.46
CA VAL A 8 6.26 -8.21 2.63
C VAL A 8 7.42 -8.35 1.68
N THR A 9 8.13 -9.49 1.72
CA THR A 9 9.30 -9.75 0.87
C THR A 9 9.08 -10.97 -0.04
N TYR A 10 9.66 -10.88 -1.22
CA TYR A 10 9.80 -12.00 -2.16
C TYR A 10 11.10 -11.80 -2.95
N ASN A 11 12.07 -12.70 -2.76
CA ASN A 11 13.42 -12.62 -3.34
C ASN A 11 14.06 -11.23 -3.12
N GLY A 12 14.11 -10.83 -1.84
CA GLY A 12 14.43 -9.47 -1.41
C GLY A 12 15.91 -9.17 -1.13
N MET A 13 16.82 -10.12 -1.33
CA MET A 13 18.25 -10.01 -0.97
C MET A 13 18.91 -8.71 -1.43
N LYS A 14 18.49 -8.20 -2.60
CA LYS A 14 19.08 -6.97 -3.16
C LYS A 14 18.83 -5.72 -2.30
N TRP A 15 17.68 -5.65 -1.61
CA TRP A 15 17.23 -4.40 -0.97
C TRP A 15 17.08 -4.52 0.55
N LEU A 16 16.78 -5.74 1.03
CA LEU A 16 16.29 -5.95 2.38
C LEU A 16 17.30 -5.54 3.47
N ASP A 17 18.59 -5.68 3.19
CA ASP A 17 19.62 -5.22 4.12
C ASP A 17 19.52 -3.72 4.40
N LYS A 18 19.44 -2.91 3.37
CA LYS A 18 19.30 -1.46 3.49
C LYS A 18 17.95 -1.07 4.09
N CYS A 19 16.87 -1.80 3.75
CA CYS A 19 15.55 -1.60 4.31
C CYS A 19 15.55 -1.81 5.84
N LEU A 20 15.98 -2.98 6.29
CA LEU A 20 16.03 -3.31 7.72
C LEU A 20 17.03 -2.46 8.50
N TRP A 21 18.18 -2.13 7.90
CA TRP A 21 19.13 -1.21 8.50
C TRP A 21 18.53 0.17 8.75
N SER A 22 17.72 0.69 7.81
CA SER A 22 17.06 1.99 7.99
C SER A 22 16.11 2.02 9.19
N LEU A 23 15.48 0.89 9.51
CA LEU A 23 14.61 0.74 10.68
C LEU A 23 15.39 0.71 12.00
N ARG A 24 16.58 0.11 12.00
CA ARG A 24 17.50 0.17 13.16
C ARG A 24 17.95 1.62 13.47
N GLN A 25 17.93 2.51 12.48
CA GLN A 25 18.27 3.92 12.67
C GLN A 25 17.05 4.77 13.08
N SER A 26 15.87 4.20 13.19
CA SER A 26 14.68 4.95 13.59
C SER A 26 14.83 5.51 15.00
N THR A 27 14.54 6.80 15.16
CA THR A 27 14.53 7.48 16.48
C THR A 27 13.36 7.02 17.34
N HIS A 28 12.27 6.55 16.72
CA HIS A 28 11.15 5.92 17.41
C HIS A 28 11.36 4.40 17.46
N PRO A 29 11.26 3.76 18.64
CA PRO A 29 11.42 2.32 18.74
C PRO A 29 10.29 1.58 18.01
N VAL A 30 10.65 0.58 17.20
CA VAL A 30 9.71 -0.21 16.41
C VAL A 30 9.92 -1.70 16.62
N THR A 31 8.85 -2.47 16.46
CA THR A 31 8.95 -3.91 16.19
C THR A 31 8.78 -4.12 14.70
N THR A 32 9.60 -4.99 14.10
CA THR A 32 9.51 -5.31 12.68
C THR A 32 9.06 -6.75 12.49
N ILE A 33 8.06 -6.96 11.64
CA ILE A 33 7.67 -8.28 11.14
C ILE A 33 7.90 -8.32 9.63
N VAL A 34 8.62 -9.35 9.18
CA VAL A 34 8.83 -9.64 7.75
C VAL A 34 8.00 -10.85 7.37
N ILE A 35 7.10 -10.68 6.40
CA ILE A 35 6.32 -11.75 5.81
C ILE A 35 7.05 -12.19 4.54
N ASP A 36 7.74 -13.31 4.63
CA ASP A 36 8.45 -13.87 3.48
C ASP A 36 7.50 -14.71 2.62
N ASN A 37 7.31 -14.29 1.39
CA ASN A 37 6.40 -14.89 0.42
C ASN A 37 7.04 -16.08 -0.34
N ASN A 38 7.71 -16.99 0.39
CA ASN A 38 8.38 -18.16 -0.18
C ASN A 38 9.58 -17.78 -1.08
N SER A 39 10.48 -16.95 -0.57
CA SER A 39 11.73 -16.60 -1.25
C SER A 39 12.65 -17.79 -1.43
N THR A 40 13.40 -17.80 -2.53
CA THR A 40 14.36 -18.85 -2.90
C THR A 40 15.80 -18.35 -3.05
N ASP A 41 16.02 -17.06 -2.81
CA ASP A 41 17.30 -16.37 -2.97
C ASP A 41 18.14 -16.29 -1.68
N GLY A 42 17.72 -16.99 -0.61
CA GLY A 42 18.38 -16.94 0.70
C GLY A 42 17.86 -15.85 1.63
N THR A 43 16.85 -15.07 1.22
CA THR A 43 16.24 -14.00 2.03
C THR A 43 15.87 -14.43 3.46
N PRO A 44 15.16 -15.57 3.72
CA PRO A 44 14.79 -15.95 5.07
C PRO A 44 15.99 -16.22 5.97
N GLN A 45 17.01 -16.92 5.46
CA GLN A 45 18.23 -17.21 6.20
C GLN A 45 19.00 -15.94 6.53
N PHE A 46 19.14 -15.04 5.55
CA PHE A 46 19.78 -13.75 5.76
C PHE A 46 19.12 -12.92 6.88
N ILE A 47 17.78 -12.91 6.95
CA ILE A 47 17.06 -12.21 8.01
C ILE A 47 17.37 -12.85 9.36
N ALA A 48 17.28 -14.18 9.46
CA ALA A 48 17.52 -14.91 10.71
C ALA A 48 18.93 -14.69 11.25
N ASP A 49 19.93 -14.64 10.38
CA ASP A 49 21.33 -14.50 10.76
C ASP A 49 21.71 -13.05 11.14
N LYS A 50 21.23 -12.06 10.37
CA LYS A 50 21.68 -10.66 10.51
C LYS A 50 20.72 -9.78 11.32
N TYR A 51 19.44 -10.15 11.39
CA TYR A 51 18.38 -9.37 12.03
C TYR A 51 17.54 -10.23 12.98
N PRO A 52 18.17 -10.83 14.03
CA PRO A 52 17.48 -11.76 14.94
C PRO A 52 16.35 -11.09 15.76
N GLU A 53 16.32 -9.76 15.83
CA GLU A 53 15.22 -8.99 16.45
C GLU A 53 13.95 -8.92 15.58
N VAL A 54 14.04 -9.27 14.30
CA VAL A 54 12.92 -9.24 13.37
C VAL A 54 12.08 -10.49 13.51
N VAL A 55 10.76 -10.32 13.63
CA VAL A 55 9.81 -11.44 13.58
C VAL A 55 9.71 -11.92 12.13
N LEU A 56 10.22 -13.10 11.83
CA LEU A 56 10.12 -13.68 10.48
C LEU A 56 8.92 -14.63 10.37
N ALA A 57 8.02 -14.34 9.46
CA ALA A 57 6.85 -15.16 9.13
C ALA A 57 6.97 -15.76 7.71
N ALA A 58 7.80 -16.79 7.55
CA ALA A 58 7.99 -17.47 6.27
C ALA A 58 6.73 -18.22 5.83
N LYS A 59 6.30 -18.00 4.59
CA LYS A 59 5.14 -18.66 3.98
C LYS A 59 5.57 -19.79 3.06
N LYS A 60 4.65 -20.74 2.83
CA LYS A 60 4.88 -21.87 1.93
C LYS A 60 4.54 -21.55 0.47
N GLU A 61 3.92 -20.40 0.23
CA GLU A 61 3.51 -19.91 -1.09
C GLU A 61 3.60 -18.38 -1.14
N ASN A 62 3.69 -17.83 -2.35
CA ASN A 62 3.61 -16.39 -2.54
C ASN A 62 2.15 -15.93 -2.43
N LEU A 63 1.83 -15.23 -1.36
CA LEU A 63 0.49 -14.70 -1.08
C LEU A 63 0.16 -13.44 -1.90
N GLY A 64 1.15 -12.81 -2.52
CA GLY A 64 1.06 -11.47 -3.09
C GLY A 64 1.17 -10.37 -2.01
N PHE A 65 1.11 -9.11 -2.46
CA PHE A 65 1.35 -7.97 -1.57
C PHE A 65 0.24 -7.81 -0.52
N GLY A 66 -1.01 -7.72 -0.95
CA GLY A 66 -2.12 -7.43 -0.05
C GLY A 66 -2.37 -8.51 1.00
N ARG A 67 -2.39 -9.79 0.59
CA ARG A 67 -2.58 -10.92 1.53
C ARG A 67 -1.39 -11.09 2.46
N GLY A 68 -0.17 -10.82 1.99
CA GLY A 68 1.02 -10.80 2.83
C GLY A 68 0.91 -9.73 3.92
N ASN A 69 0.53 -8.50 3.55
CA ASN A 69 0.30 -7.43 4.52
C ASN A 69 -0.83 -7.79 5.51
N ASN A 70 -1.89 -8.46 5.08
CA ASN A 70 -2.98 -8.89 5.98
C ASN A 70 -2.50 -9.79 7.13
N VAL A 71 -1.48 -10.62 6.90
CA VAL A 71 -0.86 -11.40 7.99
C VAL A 71 -0.27 -10.49 9.05
N GLY A 72 0.48 -9.47 8.65
CA GLY A 72 1.07 -8.49 9.57
C GLY A 72 0.02 -7.61 10.24
N LEU A 73 -1.03 -7.19 9.51
CA LEU A 73 -2.14 -6.42 10.07
C LEU A 73 -2.90 -7.21 11.14
N ARG A 74 -3.14 -8.50 10.92
CA ARG A 74 -3.72 -9.39 11.93
C ARG A 74 -2.80 -9.48 13.15
N TYR A 75 -1.51 -9.70 12.93
CA TYR A 75 -0.53 -9.74 14.03
C TYR A 75 -0.55 -8.44 14.86
N ALA A 76 -0.68 -7.28 14.21
CA ALA A 76 -0.79 -6.00 14.91
C ALA A 76 -2.03 -5.91 15.81
N LEU A 77 -3.19 -6.35 15.32
CA LEU A 77 -4.44 -6.37 16.09
C LEU A 77 -4.35 -7.30 17.30
N ASP A 78 -3.78 -8.50 17.11
CA ASP A 78 -3.71 -9.55 18.13
C ASP A 78 -2.70 -9.22 19.24
N ASN A 79 -1.69 -8.37 18.94
CA ASN A 79 -0.62 -8.02 19.88
C ASN A 79 -0.68 -6.58 20.42
N GLY A 80 -1.79 -5.87 20.19
CA GLY A 80 -2.07 -4.58 20.83
C GLY A 80 -1.12 -3.46 20.41
N TYR A 81 -0.79 -3.36 19.12
CA TYR A 81 -0.09 -2.21 18.56
C TYR A 81 -1.02 -1.03 18.38
N ASP A 82 -0.49 0.19 18.46
CA ASP A 82 -1.23 1.43 18.28
C ASP A 82 -1.25 1.85 16.81
N TYR A 83 -0.13 1.61 16.11
CA TYR A 83 0.08 1.95 14.71
C TYR A 83 0.78 0.81 13.96
N VAL A 84 0.56 0.81 12.65
CA VAL A 84 1.27 -0.04 11.70
C VAL A 84 1.94 0.84 10.66
N LEU A 85 3.19 0.54 10.32
CA LEU A 85 3.88 1.06 9.15
C LEU A 85 4.01 -0.06 8.12
N LEU A 86 3.30 0.03 7.00
CA LEU A 86 3.60 -0.79 5.83
C LEU A 86 4.82 -0.21 5.14
N LEU A 87 5.82 -1.04 4.86
CA LEU A 87 7.04 -0.63 4.18
C LEU A 87 7.43 -1.66 3.12
N ASN A 88 7.62 -1.22 1.89
CA ASN A 88 8.12 -2.11 0.84
C ASN A 88 9.55 -2.57 1.14
N GLN A 89 9.90 -3.79 0.69
CA GLN A 89 11.24 -4.36 0.86
C GLN A 89 12.36 -3.51 0.22
N ASP A 90 12.02 -2.69 -0.79
CA ASP A 90 12.89 -1.79 -1.53
C ASP A 90 12.73 -0.31 -1.12
N ALA A 91 12.17 -0.07 0.07
CA ALA A 91 12.01 1.25 0.64
C ALA A 91 12.88 1.44 1.91
N TYR A 92 13.42 2.64 2.10
CA TYR A 92 14.34 2.97 3.19
C TYR A 92 13.83 4.21 3.92
N LEU A 93 13.64 4.09 5.23
CA LEU A 93 12.99 5.13 6.01
C LEU A 93 14.01 6.15 6.55
N GLN A 94 13.67 7.43 6.50
CA GLN A 94 14.41 8.47 7.24
C GLN A 94 14.31 8.19 8.75
N PRO A 95 15.39 8.38 9.53
CA PRO A 95 15.38 8.05 10.96
C PRO A 95 14.24 8.66 11.76
N THR A 96 13.86 9.91 11.49
CA THR A 96 12.81 10.65 12.21
C THR A 96 11.41 10.48 11.62
N ALA A 97 11.25 9.75 10.51
CA ALA A 97 10.00 9.73 9.74
C ALA A 97 8.78 9.28 10.56
N ILE A 98 8.94 8.27 11.42
CA ILE A 98 7.85 7.78 12.28
C ILE A 98 7.44 8.84 13.29
N GLU A 99 8.39 9.51 13.92
CA GLU A 99 8.12 10.61 14.87
C GLU A 99 7.39 11.77 14.19
N GLU A 100 7.81 12.14 12.98
CA GLU A 100 7.17 13.22 12.22
C GLU A 100 5.72 12.87 11.88
N MET A 101 5.44 11.63 11.49
CA MET A 101 4.07 11.18 11.24
C MET A 101 3.24 11.11 12.54
N LEU A 102 3.84 10.67 13.65
CA LEU A 102 3.16 10.63 14.96
C LEU A 102 2.78 12.04 15.45
N LYS A 103 3.62 13.07 15.23
CA LYS A 103 3.36 14.46 15.65
C LYS A 103 2.07 15.03 15.04
N VAL A 104 1.74 14.62 13.81
CA VAL A 104 0.57 15.16 13.08
C VAL A 104 -0.61 14.19 13.06
N SER A 105 -0.43 12.98 13.58
CA SER A 105 -1.47 11.95 13.54
C SER A 105 -2.65 12.28 14.43
N ASN A 106 -3.86 12.19 13.86
CA ASN A 106 -5.12 12.28 14.60
C ASN A 106 -5.66 10.92 15.08
N GLY A 107 -4.89 9.84 14.91
CA GLY A 107 -5.26 8.48 15.30
C GLY A 107 -6.32 7.82 14.42
N ARG A 108 -6.66 8.40 13.24
CA ARG A 108 -7.80 7.96 12.43
C ARG A 108 -7.52 7.86 10.93
N ASP A 109 -6.69 8.74 10.38
CA ASP A 109 -6.43 8.85 8.95
C ASP A 109 -5.15 8.10 8.54
N LEU A 110 -4.95 7.88 7.24
CA LEU A 110 -3.73 7.30 6.68
C LEU A 110 -2.67 8.38 6.52
N TYR A 111 -1.45 8.09 6.93
CA TYR A 111 -0.31 8.99 6.74
C TYR A 111 0.70 8.36 5.79
N SER A 112 1.31 9.19 4.97
CA SER A 112 2.39 8.81 4.06
C SER A 112 3.52 9.82 4.17
N PRO A 113 4.79 9.39 4.24
CA PRO A 113 5.91 10.31 4.09
C PRO A 113 6.00 10.83 2.66
N LEU A 114 6.86 11.78 2.41
CA LEU A 114 7.30 12.19 1.08
C LEU A 114 8.14 11.07 0.47
N HIS A 115 7.71 10.53 -0.68
CA HIS A 115 8.45 9.45 -1.35
C HIS A 115 9.48 10.02 -2.32
N LEU A 116 10.75 9.70 -2.08
CA LEU A 116 11.87 10.02 -2.94
C LEU A 116 12.29 8.79 -3.75
N SER A 117 12.92 9.02 -4.91
CA SER A 117 13.60 7.95 -5.65
C SER A 117 14.74 7.33 -4.81
N GLY A 118 15.16 6.11 -5.10
CA GLY A 118 16.17 5.40 -4.32
C GLY A 118 17.52 6.13 -4.16
N ASN A 119 17.85 7.08 -5.06
CA ASN A 119 19.02 7.95 -4.96
C ASN A 119 18.73 9.31 -4.24
N GLY A 120 17.49 9.55 -3.84
CA GLY A 120 17.06 10.76 -3.13
C GLY A 120 17.04 12.07 -3.95
N LYS A 121 17.33 12.00 -5.25
CA LYS A 121 17.47 13.22 -6.08
C LYS A 121 16.15 13.71 -6.67
N ASN A 122 15.12 12.87 -6.69
CA ASN A 122 13.82 13.17 -7.29
C ASN A 122 12.70 12.62 -6.41
N LEU A 123 11.49 13.10 -6.61
CA LEU A 123 10.30 12.39 -6.11
C LEU A 123 10.18 11.03 -6.79
N ASP A 124 9.70 10.02 -6.06
CA ASP A 124 9.32 8.74 -6.65
C ASP A 124 8.31 8.95 -7.78
N TRP A 125 8.43 8.17 -8.85
CA TRP A 125 7.61 8.35 -10.06
C TRP A 125 6.11 8.26 -9.78
N PHE A 126 5.66 7.22 -9.07
CA PHE A 126 4.23 7.05 -8.79
C PHE A 126 3.72 8.06 -7.76
N PHE A 127 4.54 8.40 -6.77
CA PHE A 127 4.22 9.47 -5.83
C PHE A 127 4.05 10.81 -6.56
N ARG A 128 4.96 11.14 -7.48
CA ARG A 128 4.83 12.34 -8.32
C ARG A 128 3.58 12.32 -9.19
N LEU A 129 3.19 11.14 -9.71
CA LEU A 129 1.94 11.00 -10.49
C LEU A 129 0.72 11.26 -9.60
N SER A 130 0.68 10.73 -8.38
CA SER A 130 -0.38 10.99 -7.41
C SER A 130 -0.54 12.48 -7.10
N LEU A 131 0.56 13.21 -6.94
CA LEU A 131 0.53 14.65 -6.71
C LEU A 131 0.00 15.44 -7.92
N ARG A 132 0.28 15.00 -9.15
CA ARG A 132 -0.20 15.67 -10.39
C ARG A 132 -1.68 15.48 -10.63
N LEU A 133 -2.26 14.38 -10.15
CA LEU A 133 -3.69 14.07 -10.29
C LEU A 133 -4.55 14.71 -9.20
N ALA A 134 -3.94 15.23 -8.14
CA ALA A 134 -4.60 15.91 -7.05
C ALA A 134 -4.41 17.42 -7.19
N ASP A 135 -5.50 18.17 -7.02
CA ASP A 135 -5.42 19.61 -6.81
C ASP A 135 -4.96 19.84 -5.36
N ASN A 136 -3.64 19.92 -5.19
CA ASN A 136 -3.04 20.06 -3.87
C ASN A 136 -1.92 21.11 -3.86
N GLU A 137 -1.82 21.81 -2.75
CA GLU A 137 -0.86 22.89 -2.55
C GLU A 137 0.58 22.39 -2.30
N LEU A 138 0.79 21.09 -2.10
CA LEU A 138 2.12 20.56 -1.74
C LEU A 138 3.17 20.84 -2.83
N LEU A 139 2.81 20.68 -4.10
CA LEU A 139 3.74 20.98 -5.20
C LEU A 139 4.06 22.46 -5.29
N ASP A 140 3.06 23.32 -5.10
CA ASP A 140 3.24 24.77 -5.12
C ASP A 140 4.12 25.23 -3.96
N ASP A 141 3.87 24.71 -2.77
CA ASP A 141 4.67 24.99 -1.58
C ASP A 141 6.12 24.50 -1.72
N LEU A 142 6.34 23.33 -2.32
CA LEU A 142 7.68 22.79 -2.57
C LEU A 142 8.45 23.57 -3.65
N LEU A 143 7.77 24.00 -4.73
CA LEU A 143 8.42 24.54 -5.92
C LEU A 143 8.48 26.08 -5.93
N ILE A 144 7.46 26.74 -5.36
CA ILE A 144 7.29 28.19 -5.46
C ILE A 144 7.55 28.87 -4.13
N VAL A 145 6.90 28.38 -3.06
CA VAL A 145 6.99 29.02 -1.73
C VAL A 145 8.29 28.63 -1.02
N GLY A 146 8.83 27.41 -1.28
CA GLY A 146 10.02 26.89 -0.61
C GLY A 146 9.81 26.55 0.87
N LYS A 147 8.55 26.55 1.33
CA LYS A 147 8.17 26.21 2.71
C LYS A 147 6.89 25.37 2.71
N THR A 148 6.96 24.20 3.30
CA THR A 148 5.81 23.29 3.39
C THR A 148 5.03 23.48 4.68
N LYS A 149 3.73 23.16 4.64
CA LYS A 149 2.89 22.94 5.82
C LYS A 149 3.33 21.66 6.54
N SER A 150 2.86 21.45 7.76
CA SER A 150 3.12 20.22 8.52
C SER A 150 2.54 18.98 7.86
N ASN A 151 1.45 19.13 7.10
CA ASN A 151 0.78 18.03 6.40
C ASN A 151 -0.15 18.54 5.29
N TYR A 152 -0.48 17.64 4.35
CA TYR A 152 -1.38 17.90 3.21
C TYR A 152 -2.34 16.75 3.04
N GLU A 153 -3.62 17.05 2.87
CA GLU A 153 -4.60 16.06 2.42
C GLU A 153 -4.38 15.83 0.92
N ILE A 154 -4.08 14.59 0.56
CA ILE A 154 -3.84 14.19 -0.82
C ILE A 154 -4.74 13.00 -1.12
N GLY A 155 -5.09 12.80 -2.37
CA GLY A 155 -5.84 11.64 -2.78
C GLY A 155 -5.08 10.32 -2.61
N GLU A 156 -5.02 9.52 -3.63
CA GLU A 156 -4.35 8.24 -3.62
C GLU A 156 -2.83 8.38 -3.60
N VAL A 157 -2.15 7.66 -2.70
CA VAL A 157 -0.69 7.53 -2.64
C VAL A 157 -0.34 6.04 -2.66
N CYS A 158 0.68 5.63 -3.42
CA CYS A 158 1.08 4.23 -3.51
C CYS A 158 1.49 3.66 -2.14
N ALA A 159 1.18 2.38 -1.92
CA ALA A 159 1.39 1.69 -0.64
C ALA A 159 2.85 1.28 -0.37
N ALA A 160 3.82 2.01 -0.90
CA ALA A 160 5.22 1.72 -0.61
C ALA A 160 5.63 2.08 0.83
N CYS A 161 4.94 3.07 1.43
CA CYS A 161 5.08 3.42 2.83
C CYS A 161 3.79 4.07 3.34
N TRP A 162 3.00 3.31 4.12
CA TRP A 162 1.76 3.77 4.73
C TRP A 162 1.82 3.64 6.25
N PHE A 163 1.60 4.73 6.96
CA PHE A 163 1.51 4.75 8.42
C PHE A 163 0.03 4.83 8.83
N MET A 164 -0.44 3.78 9.48
CA MET A 164 -1.86 3.49 9.70
C MET A 164 -2.16 3.33 11.18
N PRO A 165 -3.05 4.16 11.76
CA PRO A 165 -3.56 3.90 13.10
C PRO A 165 -4.33 2.58 13.16
N ILE A 166 -4.26 1.87 14.29
CA ILE A 166 -4.97 0.60 14.46
C ILE A 166 -6.50 0.75 14.36
N ASP A 167 -7.04 1.92 14.73
CA ASP A 167 -8.46 2.25 14.56
C ASP A 167 -8.90 2.21 13.09
N MET A 168 -8.03 2.67 12.18
CA MET A 168 -8.31 2.59 10.77
C MET A 168 -8.36 1.13 10.29
N ILE A 169 -7.45 0.28 10.76
CA ILE A 169 -7.43 -1.14 10.43
C ILE A 169 -8.70 -1.84 10.96
N ARG A 170 -9.15 -1.50 12.16
CA ARG A 170 -10.42 -2.00 12.73
C ARG A 170 -11.65 -1.54 11.95
N THR A 171 -11.59 -0.35 11.34
CA THR A 171 -12.73 0.24 10.62
C THR A 171 -12.77 -0.17 9.16
N VAL A 172 -11.63 -0.09 8.46
CA VAL A 172 -11.52 -0.32 7.01
C VAL A 172 -11.15 -1.76 6.69
N GLY A 173 -10.45 -2.43 7.59
CA GLY A 173 -9.98 -3.80 7.44
C GLY A 173 -8.66 -3.91 6.70
N GLY A 174 -8.32 -5.12 6.25
CA GLY A 174 -7.13 -5.44 5.47
C GLY A 174 -7.31 -5.22 3.97
N PHE A 175 -6.33 -5.65 3.20
CA PHE A 175 -6.38 -5.63 1.73
C PHE A 175 -7.34 -6.69 1.19
N ASN A 176 -8.05 -6.35 0.11
CA ASN A 176 -8.98 -7.25 -0.53
C ASN A 176 -8.24 -8.39 -1.26
N PRO A 177 -8.52 -9.68 -0.91
CA PRO A 177 -7.82 -10.83 -1.49
C PRO A 177 -8.09 -11.08 -2.98
N LEU A 178 -9.01 -10.33 -3.62
CA LEU A 178 -9.21 -10.37 -5.05
C LEU A 178 -8.00 -9.85 -5.84
N PHE A 179 -7.20 -8.99 -5.21
CA PHE A 179 -6.00 -8.39 -5.80
C PHE A 179 -4.78 -9.18 -5.33
N PHE A 180 -4.13 -9.87 -6.26
CA PHE A 180 -2.88 -10.58 -5.96
C PHE A 180 -1.69 -9.62 -5.94
N HIS A 181 -1.62 -8.74 -6.94
CA HIS A 181 -0.58 -7.74 -7.10
C HIS A 181 -1.07 -6.63 -8.01
N TYR A 182 -0.79 -5.38 -7.66
CA TYR A 182 -1.29 -4.13 -8.23
C TYR A 182 -2.81 -3.91 -8.08
N GLY A 183 -3.18 -2.68 -7.79
CA GLY A 183 -4.57 -2.24 -7.61
C GLY A 183 -5.18 -2.52 -6.23
N GLU A 184 -4.47 -3.25 -5.37
CA GLU A 184 -4.86 -3.44 -3.97
C GLU A 184 -4.82 -2.13 -3.19
N ASP A 185 -3.86 -1.25 -3.47
CA ASP A 185 -3.75 0.10 -2.90
C ASP A 185 -4.86 1.01 -3.39
N THR A 186 -5.12 1.07 -4.69
CA THR A 186 -6.24 1.82 -5.26
C THR A 186 -7.60 1.34 -4.72
N ASN A 187 -7.79 0.00 -4.59
CA ASN A 187 -8.99 -0.53 -3.95
C ASN A 187 -9.07 -0.12 -2.48
N TYR A 188 -7.96 -0.17 -1.74
CA TYR A 188 -7.92 0.25 -0.34
C TYR A 188 -8.30 1.73 -0.21
N TYR A 189 -7.80 2.58 -1.11
CA TYR A 189 -8.12 3.99 -1.16
C TYR A 189 -9.63 4.23 -1.37
N THR A 190 -10.29 3.51 -2.30
CA THR A 190 -11.76 3.67 -2.48
C THR A 190 -12.55 3.33 -1.21
N ARG A 191 -12.01 2.48 -0.35
CA ARG A 191 -12.60 2.12 0.95
C ARG A 191 -12.32 3.19 2.00
N LEU A 192 -11.12 3.81 2.00
CA LEU A 192 -10.85 4.97 2.84
C LEU A 192 -11.87 6.07 2.59
N GLU A 193 -12.11 6.43 1.33
CA GLU A 193 -13.12 7.43 0.94
C GLU A 193 -14.51 7.04 1.45
N PHE A 194 -14.94 5.79 1.23
CA PHE A 194 -16.23 5.29 1.69
C PHE A 194 -16.41 5.40 3.21
N HIS A 195 -15.35 5.06 3.96
CA HIS A 195 -15.34 5.15 5.43
C HIS A 195 -14.96 6.54 5.95
N LYS A 196 -14.88 7.55 5.08
CA LYS A 196 -14.56 8.95 5.41
C LYS A 196 -13.24 9.07 6.16
N ARG A 197 -12.23 8.35 5.68
CA ARG A 197 -10.84 8.45 6.11
C ARG A 197 -10.05 9.21 5.04
N LYS A 198 -9.08 9.99 5.47
CA LYS A 198 -8.24 10.81 4.60
C LYS A 198 -6.88 10.17 4.40
N THR A 199 -6.21 10.56 3.34
CA THR A 199 -4.79 10.30 3.13
C THR A 199 -4.02 11.60 3.32
N ILE A 200 -3.06 11.59 4.22
CA ILE A 200 -2.29 12.76 4.65
C ILE A 200 -0.82 12.53 4.31
N VAL A 201 -0.22 13.42 3.54
CA VAL A 201 1.23 13.44 3.31
C VAL A 201 1.90 14.35 4.32
N VAL A 202 2.99 13.87 4.93
CA VAL A 202 3.82 14.56 5.91
C VAL A 202 5.18 14.85 5.29
N PRO A 203 5.45 16.07 4.78
CA PRO A 203 6.65 16.37 4.01
C PRO A 203 7.96 16.28 4.79
N THR A 204 7.91 16.47 6.13
CA THR A 204 9.07 16.35 7.03
C THR A 204 9.47 14.90 7.27
N ALA A 205 8.57 13.93 7.02
CA ALA A 205 8.86 12.51 6.97
C ALA A 205 9.26 12.13 5.55
N GLN A 206 10.33 11.35 5.37
CA GLN A 206 10.81 10.94 4.06
C GLN A 206 11.04 9.42 4.00
N VAL A 207 10.82 8.87 2.81
CA VAL A 207 11.17 7.49 2.46
C VAL A 207 11.83 7.48 1.08
N TRP A 208 12.93 6.74 0.93
CA TRP A 208 13.56 6.46 -0.36
C TRP A 208 13.00 5.15 -0.91
N HIS A 209 12.48 5.15 -2.12
CA HIS A 209 11.92 3.98 -2.76
C HIS A 209 12.78 3.59 -3.98
N ASP A 210 13.57 2.54 -3.82
CA ASP A 210 14.52 2.05 -4.82
C ASP A 210 13.86 1.03 -5.74
N ARG A 211 12.91 1.50 -6.55
CA ARG A 211 12.20 0.64 -7.49
C ARG A 211 13.18 -0.07 -8.41
N GLY A 212 13.11 -1.39 -8.43
CA GLY A 212 13.76 -2.17 -9.47
C GLY A 212 13.20 -1.83 -10.86
N LYS A 213 13.85 -2.34 -11.90
CA LYS A 213 13.25 -2.31 -13.24
C LYS A 213 11.93 -3.09 -13.20
N PHE A 214 10.87 -2.51 -13.78
CA PHE A 214 9.59 -3.20 -13.92
C PHE A 214 9.82 -4.56 -14.58
N GLY A 215 9.15 -5.60 -14.05
CA GLY A 215 9.17 -6.94 -14.64
C GLY A 215 8.55 -6.98 -16.04
N ASN A 216 8.27 -8.16 -16.56
CA ASN A 216 7.72 -8.36 -17.91
C ASN A 216 6.47 -7.49 -18.15
N GLU A 217 6.59 -6.44 -18.96
CA GLU A 217 5.55 -5.44 -19.25
C GLU A 217 4.22 -6.08 -19.67
N ALA A 218 4.26 -7.13 -20.50
CA ALA A 218 3.04 -7.79 -20.99
C ALA A 218 2.24 -8.53 -19.90
N VAL A 219 2.89 -9.04 -18.85
CA VAL A 219 2.20 -9.64 -17.69
C VAL A 219 1.64 -8.55 -16.79
N HIS A 220 2.37 -7.46 -16.62
CA HIS A 220 1.96 -6.29 -15.87
C HIS A 220 0.69 -5.68 -16.46
N ASP A 221 0.64 -5.45 -17.78
CA ASP A 221 -0.50 -4.83 -18.45
C ASP A 221 -1.79 -5.66 -18.29
N LYS A 222 -1.70 -6.99 -18.47
CA LYS A 222 -2.87 -7.88 -18.27
C LYS A 222 -3.42 -7.85 -16.84
N LEU A 223 -2.53 -7.76 -15.84
CA LEU A 223 -2.95 -7.64 -14.44
C LEU A 223 -3.63 -6.30 -14.19
N LEU A 224 -3.09 -5.21 -14.75
CA LEU A 224 -3.64 -3.88 -14.61
C LEU A 224 -5.07 -3.79 -15.14
N VAL A 225 -5.35 -4.29 -16.35
CA VAL A 225 -6.71 -4.26 -16.92
C VAL A 225 -7.70 -5.00 -16.04
N ARG A 226 -7.38 -6.24 -15.64
CA ARG A 226 -8.23 -7.02 -14.73
C ARG A 226 -8.49 -6.28 -13.42
N ASN A 227 -7.45 -5.71 -12.83
CA ASN A 227 -7.56 -5.02 -11.56
C ASN A 227 -8.37 -3.74 -11.68
N ARG A 228 -8.25 -2.97 -12.77
CA ARG A 228 -9.11 -1.81 -13.07
C ARG A 228 -10.60 -2.20 -13.15
N VAL A 229 -10.92 -3.34 -13.78
CA VAL A 229 -12.28 -3.91 -13.80
C VAL A 229 -12.76 -4.23 -12.38
N TYR A 230 -11.94 -4.90 -11.57
CA TYR A 230 -12.29 -5.25 -10.20
C TYR A 230 -12.46 -4.00 -9.32
N ILE A 231 -11.58 -3.01 -9.43
CA ILE A 231 -11.70 -1.73 -8.72
C ILE A 231 -13.04 -1.05 -9.07
N ALA A 232 -13.39 -0.98 -10.36
CA ALA A 232 -14.64 -0.35 -10.79
C ALA A 232 -15.87 -1.06 -10.19
N LEU A 233 -15.86 -2.39 -10.14
CA LEU A 233 -16.99 -3.20 -9.67
C LEU A 233 -17.06 -3.33 -8.14
N CYS A 234 -15.92 -3.40 -7.46
CA CYS A 234 -15.86 -3.50 -5.99
C CYS A 234 -16.12 -2.17 -5.29
N ASN A 235 -15.85 -1.02 -5.91
CA ASN A 235 -15.88 0.28 -5.24
C ASN A 235 -17.16 0.45 -4.37
N PRO A 236 -17.04 0.53 -3.04
CA PRO A 236 -18.17 0.55 -2.12
C PRO A 236 -18.97 1.87 -2.18
N GLY A 237 -18.31 2.98 -2.55
CA GLY A 237 -18.89 4.33 -2.61
C GLY A 237 -19.68 4.60 -3.88
N LEU A 238 -19.57 3.77 -4.92
CA LEU A 238 -20.22 4.03 -6.20
C LEU A 238 -21.57 3.32 -6.32
N PRO A 239 -22.64 4.05 -6.73
CA PRO A 239 -23.91 3.44 -7.10
C PRO A 239 -23.77 2.58 -8.36
N PHE A 240 -24.70 1.63 -8.56
CA PHE A 240 -24.63 0.63 -9.62
C PHE A 240 -24.33 1.22 -11.01
N MET A 241 -25.09 2.24 -11.43
CA MET A 241 -24.91 2.85 -12.75
C MET A 241 -23.53 3.49 -12.96
N ARG A 242 -22.97 4.12 -11.90
CA ARG A 242 -21.61 4.69 -11.99
C ARG A 242 -20.54 3.61 -12.10
N ARG A 243 -20.73 2.46 -11.44
CA ARG A 243 -19.82 1.31 -11.56
C ARG A 243 -19.82 0.75 -12.97
N ILE A 244 -21.01 0.59 -13.57
CA ILE A 244 -21.15 0.13 -14.96
C ILE A 244 -20.51 1.14 -15.92
N ARG A 245 -20.73 2.45 -15.73
CA ARG A 245 -20.06 3.48 -16.55
C ARG A 245 -18.53 3.42 -16.46
N LYS A 246 -17.99 3.27 -15.24
CA LYS A 246 -16.53 3.09 -15.07
C LYS A 246 -16.03 1.79 -15.72
N LEU A 247 -16.77 0.70 -15.60
CA LEU A 247 -16.44 -0.56 -16.27
C LEU A 247 -16.38 -0.39 -17.78
N ILE A 248 -17.40 0.23 -18.38
CA ILE A 248 -17.43 0.52 -19.82
C ILE A 248 -16.22 1.36 -20.21
N GLY A 249 -15.88 2.42 -19.46
CA GLY A 249 -14.69 3.24 -19.70
C GLY A 249 -13.40 2.43 -19.72
N VAL A 250 -13.18 1.53 -18.74
CA VAL A 250 -12.01 0.64 -18.74
C VAL A 250 -11.99 -0.26 -19.97
N LEU A 251 -13.12 -0.82 -20.35
CA LEU A 251 -13.21 -1.76 -21.47
C LEU A 251 -13.06 -1.09 -22.85
N THR A 252 -13.43 0.17 -22.99
CA THR A 252 -13.30 0.92 -24.27
C THR A 252 -11.87 1.40 -24.54
N GLU A 253 -11.02 1.44 -23.53
CA GLU A 253 -9.59 1.79 -23.67
C GLU A 253 -8.74 0.60 -24.15
N GLU A 254 -9.29 -0.62 -24.18
CA GLU A 254 -8.58 -1.85 -24.45
C GLU A 254 -8.88 -2.44 -25.83
N SER A 255 -8.05 -3.35 -26.31
CA SER A 255 -8.34 -4.10 -27.53
C SER A 255 -9.60 -4.98 -27.36
N ALA A 256 -10.36 -5.22 -28.45
CA ALA A 256 -11.57 -6.03 -28.41
C ALA A 256 -11.34 -7.45 -27.82
N ALA A 257 -10.21 -8.09 -28.10
CA ALA A 257 -9.86 -9.39 -27.56
C ALA A 257 -9.63 -9.35 -26.04
N THR A 258 -8.91 -8.32 -25.54
CA THR A 258 -8.68 -8.12 -24.10
C THR A 258 -10.00 -7.80 -23.40
N THR A 259 -10.80 -6.91 -23.96
CA THR A 259 -12.13 -6.54 -23.46
C THR A 259 -13.03 -7.74 -23.28
N MET A 260 -13.16 -8.59 -24.30
CA MET A 260 -14.01 -9.79 -24.25
C MET A 260 -13.52 -10.76 -23.16
N LYS A 261 -12.21 -11.02 -23.09
CA LYS A 261 -11.61 -11.94 -22.12
C LYS A 261 -11.80 -11.47 -20.68
N GLU A 262 -11.52 -10.19 -20.39
CA GLU A 262 -11.62 -9.67 -19.05
C GLU A 262 -13.09 -9.46 -18.61
N SER A 263 -13.99 -9.11 -19.54
CA SER A 263 -15.44 -9.09 -19.30
C SER A 263 -15.97 -10.48 -18.91
N LEU A 264 -15.56 -11.52 -19.62
CA LEU A 264 -15.94 -12.92 -19.31
C LEU A 264 -15.44 -13.33 -17.92
N LYS A 265 -14.20 -13.02 -17.57
CA LYS A 265 -13.65 -13.29 -16.24
C LYS A 265 -14.41 -12.54 -15.14
N ALA A 266 -14.72 -11.26 -15.36
CA ALA A 266 -15.50 -10.46 -14.43
C ALA A 266 -16.92 -11.05 -14.24
N PHE A 267 -17.56 -11.50 -15.31
CA PHE A 267 -18.85 -12.18 -15.24
C PHE A 267 -18.78 -13.47 -14.43
N ILE A 268 -17.81 -14.35 -14.72
CA ILE A 268 -17.59 -15.60 -13.97
C ILE A 268 -17.32 -15.29 -12.49
N SER A 269 -16.59 -14.23 -12.21
CA SER A 269 -16.23 -13.80 -10.85
C SER A 269 -17.27 -12.90 -10.18
N TYR A 270 -18.39 -12.60 -10.83
CA TYR A 270 -19.36 -11.60 -10.37
C TYR A 270 -19.85 -11.82 -8.94
N LYS A 271 -20.19 -13.08 -8.59
CA LYS A 271 -20.62 -13.41 -7.21
C LYS A 271 -19.54 -13.10 -6.18
N LYS A 272 -18.28 -13.41 -6.50
CA LYS A 272 -17.11 -13.14 -5.63
C LYS A 272 -16.86 -11.63 -5.50
N ILE A 273 -16.94 -10.89 -6.59
CA ILE A 273 -16.80 -9.43 -6.64
C ILE A 273 -17.91 -8.75 -5.83
N SER A 274 -19.16 -9.17 -6.02
CA SER A 274 -20.32 -8.62 -5.31
C SER A 274 -20.25 -8.88 -3.80
N ASN A 275 -19.84 -10.08 -3.39
CA ASN A 275 -19.63 -10.40 -1.98
C ASN A 275 -18.49 -9.57 -1.38
N SER A 276 -17.39 -9.45 -2.10
CA SER A 276 -16.27 -8.61 -1.69
C SER A 276 -16.69 -7.17 -1.45
N ARG A 277 -17.46 -6.58 -2.38
CA ARG A 277 -18.00 -5.23 -2.21
C ARG A 277 -18.87 -5.06 -0.96
N LYS A 278 -19.72 -6.05 -0.65
CA LYS A 278 -20.55 -6.02 0.56
C LYS A 278 -19.68 -6.02 1.83
N LEU A 279 -18.60 -6.78 1.84
CA LEU A 279 -17.63 -6.78 2.93
C LEU A 279 -16.94 -5.42 3.06
N GLU A 280 -16.57 -4.78 1.96
CA GLU A 280 -15.93 -3.46 1.94
C GLU A 280 -16.78 -2.34 2.53
N GLN A 281 -18.10 -2.51 2.56
CA GLN A 281 -19.04 -1.55 3.17
C GLN A 281 -19.17 -1.71 4.69
N GLN A 282 -18.66 -2.78 5.26
CA GLN A 282 -18.73 -3.03 6.71
C GLN A 282 -17.62 -2.27 7.44
N LYS A 283 -17.95 -1.74 8.62
CA LYS A 283 -16.98 -1.14 9.54
C LYS A 283 -16.44 -2.21 10.50
N ASN A 284 -15.57 -3.05 9.99
CA ASN A 284 -14.95 -4.10 10.78
C ASN A 284 -13.57 -4.46 10.20
N ALA A 285 -12.82 -5.30 10.92
CA ALA A 285 -11.52 -5.80 10.46
C ALA A 285 -11.67 -6.86 9.35
N THR A 286 -12.39 -6.52 8.29
CA THR A 286 -12.63 -7.41 7.14
C THR A 286 -11.32 -7.91 6.53
N TRP A 287 -11.27 -9.20 6.20
CA TRP A 287 -10.11 -9.95 5.68
C TRP A 287 -8.91 -10.10 6.66
N LEU A 288 -9.11 -9.80 7.94
CA LEU A 288 -8.12 -10.03 8.99
C LEU A 288 -8.56 -11.11 9.95
#